data_ca6a301b23a4c44c6714a78350ba2a78
#
_entry.id   ca6a301b23a4c44c6714a78350ba2a78
#
_cell.length_a   1.000
_cell.length_b   1.000
_cell.length_c   1.000
_cell.angle_alpha   90.00
_cell.angle_beta   90.00
_cell.angle_gamma   90.00
#
_symmetry.space_group_name_H-M   'P 1'
#
loop_
_entity.id
_entity.type
_entity.pdbx_description
1 polymer ?
#
loop_
_entity_poly.entity_id
_entity_poly.type
_entity_poly.pdbx_seq_one_letter_code
_entity_poly.pdbx_strand_id
1 'polypeptide(L)'
;KGSLQRDAFDTYKQKVQNDFKTNKYRLLTATKAFGMGVNKGNIAYTIHYGMPGSMEALYQEAGRAGRDKKLFTETPADCYVLLTKEKNTVTLDEIWDISTSIPDLKDSAKNLSFGSDLNTNLYFMTNSLDSIKDEYNLLFAIYNYLMQSITNKTVIENKKVAVTAAQFALFGFDKSKLEKGVYRLSQLGIVSDW
;
A
#
# COMPACT_ATOMS: atom_id res chain seq x y z
N LYS A 1 20.45 25.62 -11.28
CA LYS A 1 19.80 26.21 -10.07
C LYS A 1 19.08 25.15 -9.22
N GLY A 2 18.51 24.08 -9.78
CA GLY A 2 17.77 23.05 -9.03
C GLY A 2 18.63 22.12 -8.15
N SER A 3 19.88 21.84 -8.48
CA SER A 3 20.76 20.95 -7.69
C SER A 3 21.20 21.59 -6.39
N LEU A 4 21.64 22.84 -6.42
CA LEU A 4 22.08 23.59 -5.23
C LEU A 4 20.94 23.74 -4.18
N GLN A 5 19.70 23.91 -4.61
CA GLN A 5 18.56 23.97 -3.70
C GLN A 5 18.25 22.59 -3.08
N ARG A 6 18.45 21.49 -3.81
CA ARG A 6 18.31 20.13 -3.28
C ARG A 6 19.36 19.82 -2.23
N ASP A 7 20.62 20.14 -2.51
CA ASP A 7 21.75 19.90 -1.59
C ASP A 7 21.57 20.68 -0.29
N ALA A 8 21.14 21.94 -0.37
CA ALA A 8 20.83 22.76 0.80
C ALA A 8 19.66 22.19 1.62
N PHE A 9 18.63 21.68 0.94
CA PHE A 9 17.46 21.08 1.60
C PHE A 9 17.81 19.74 2.26
N ASP A 10 18.66 18.93 1.64
CA ASP A 10 19.09 17.65 2.22
C ASP A 10 20.01 17.87 3.42
N THR A 11 20.89 18.86 3.35
CA THR A 11 21.70 19.29 4.50
C THR A 11 20.82 19.77 5.67
N TYR A 12 19.78 20.56 5.37
CA TYR A 12 18.81 20.99 6.38
C TYR A 12 18.08 19.82 7.02
N LYS A 13 17.61 18.86 6.22
CA LYS A 13 16.94 17.63 6.73
C LYS A 13 17.86 16.86 7.67
N GLN A 14 19.11 16.65 7.29
CA GLN A 14 20.10 15.95 8.13
C GLN A 14 20.32 16.67 9.45
N LYS A 15 20.44 18.01 9.42
CA LYS A 15 20.58 18.82 10.64
C LYS A 15 19.38 18.65 11.56
N VAL A 16 18.15 18.80 11.05
CA VAL A 16 16.91 18.62 11.83
C VAL A 16 16.84 17.22 12.43
N GLN A 17 17.20 16.20 11.67
CA GLN A 17 17.23 14.82 12.13
C GLN A 17 18.24 14.62 13.29
N ASN A 18 19.44 15.19 13.16
CA ASN A 18 20.46 15.11 14.20
C ASN A 18 20.06 15.90 15.46
N ASP A 19 19.48 17.07 15.30
CA ASP A 19 19.00 17.88 16.41
C ASP A 19 17.85 17.19 17.17
N PHE A 20 16.99 16.46 16.46
CA PHE A 20 15.99 15.60 17.10
C PHE A 20 16.63 14.39 17.82
N LYS A 21 17.58 13.71 17.21
CA LYS A 21 18.31 12.58 17.83
C LYS A 21 19.01 13.00 19.12
N THR A 22 19.56 14.19 19.16
CA THR A 22 20.30 14.74 20.31
C THR A 22 19.39 15.46 21.33
N ASN A 23 18.08 15.32 21.24
CA ASN A 23 17.08 15.92 22.14
C ASN A 23 17.01 17.46 22.13
N LYS A 24 17.54 18.13 21.10
CA LYS A 24 17.31 19.57 20.95
C LYS A 24 15.85 19.87 20.63
N TYR A 25 15.18 18.98 19.89
CA TYR A 25 13.75 19.05 19.62
C TYR A 25 13.03 17.92 20.34
N ARG A 26 11.92 18.25 20.99
CA ARG A 26 11.06 17.27 21.66
C ARG A 26 10.04 16.63 20.73
N LEU A 27 9.71 17.30 19.64
CA LEU A 27 8.74 16.88 18.65
C LEU A 27 9.35 16.96 17.25
N LEU A 28 9.07 15.97 16.43
CA LEU A 28 9.43 15.96 15.02
C LEU A 28 8.20 15.63 14.19
N THR A 29 7.84 16.51 13.26
CA THR A 29 6.85 16.24 12.24
C THR A 29 7.57 15.78 10.97
N ALA A 30 7.18 14.65 10.44
CA ALA A 30 7.84 14.04 9.29
C ALA A 30 6.88 13.27 8.39
N THR A 31 7.23 13.16 7.11
CA THR A 31 6.59 12.21 6.20
C THR A 31 7.14 10.80 6.42
N LYS A 32 6.46 9.77 5.89
CA LYS A 32 6.92 8.36 5.89
C LYS A 32 8.38 8.21 5.46
N ALA A 33 8.75 8.84 4.34
CA ALA A 33 10.08 8.75 3.75
C ALA A 33 11.18 9.28 4.69
N PHE A 34 10.91 10.38 5.37
CA PHE A 34 11.86 10.95 6.32
C PHE A 34 11.99 10.09 7.59
N GLY A 35 10.87 9.56 8.05
CA GLY A 35 10.84 8.72 9.25
C GLY A 35 11.68 7.44 9.15
N MET A 36 11.88 6.85 7.97
CA MET A 36 12.59 5.57 7.81
C MET A 36 14.06 5.57 8.29
N GLY A 37 14.71 6.71 8.39
CA GLY A 37 16.10 6.82 8.85
C GLY A 37 16.30 7.23 10.31
N VAL A 38 15.22 7.45 11.07
CA VAL A 38 15.33 7.92 12.46
C VAL A 38 15.37 6.74 13.41
N ASN A 39 16.58 6.46 13.93
CA ASN A 39 16.76 5.54 15.05
C ASN A 39 17.03 6.34 16.34
N LYS A 40 16.04 6.39 17.23
CA LYS A 40 16.10 7.09 18.52
C LYS A 40 15.35 6.27 19.56
N GLY A 41 16.04 5.86 20.62
CA GLY A 41 15.50 4.96 21.62
C GLY A 41 14.41 5.55 22.51
N ASN A 42 14.48 6.83 22.80
CA ASN A 42 13.63 7.51 23.78
C ASN A 42 12.44 8.26 23.17
N ILE A 43 11.85 7.75 22.10
CA ILE A 43 10.58 8.25 21.58
C ILE A 43 9.46 7.65 22.42
N ALA A 44 8.73 8.49 23.14
CA ALA A 44 7.67 8.06 24.05
C ALA A 44 6.33 7.84 23.32
N TYR A 45 6.08 8.51 22.20
CA TYR A 45 4.85 8.37 21.46
C TYR A 45 5.02 8.70 19.99
N THR A 46 4.13 8.13 19.16
CA THR A 46 3.92 8.50 17.76
C THR A 46 2.51 9.00 17.57
N ILE A 47 2.35 10.01 16.71
CA ILE A 47 1.04 10.54 16.31
C ILE A 47 0.95 10.42 14.78
N HIS A 48 -0.02 9.64 14.31
CA HIS A 48 -0.31 9.49 12.89
C HIS A 48 -1.44 10.44 12.52
N TYR A 49 -1.18 11.36 11.61
CA TYR A 49 -2.20 12.24 11.06
C TYR A 49 -2.84 11.56 9.86
N GLY A 50 -4.01 11.01 10.08
CA GLY A 50 -4.70 10.13 9.15
C GLY A 50 -4.42 8.64 9.39
N MET A 51 -5.24 7.79 8.78
CA MET A 51 -5.12 6.34 8.88
C MET A 51 -3.97 5.84 8.01
N PRO A 52 -3.02 5.07 8.54
CA PRO A 52 -2.00 4.41 7.72
C PRO A 52 -2.64 3.47 6.68
N GLY A 53 -2.01 3.33 5.52
CA GLY A 53 -2.55 2.56 4.39
C GLY A 53 -2.61 1.05 4.61
N SER A 54 -2.00 0.52 5.69
CA SER A 54 -2.08 -0.88 6.11
C SER A 54 -1.65 -1.03 7.56
N MET A 55 -1.99 -2.17 8.19
CA MET A 55 -1.52 -2.51 9.54
C MET A 55 0.01 -2.65 9.60
N GLU A 56 0.62 -3.15 8.53
CA GLU A 56 2.07 -3.23 8.43
C GLU A 56 2.72 -1.85 8.44
N ALA A 57 2.16 -0.90 7.67
CA ALA A 57 2.61 0.49 7.67
C ALA A 57 2.47 1.12 9.06
N LEU A 58 1.33 0.92 9.73
CA LEU A 58 1.12 1.37 11.11
C LEU A 58 2.17 0.77 12.05
N TYR A 59 2.39 -0.52 11.99
CA TYR A 59 3.38 -1.20 12.83
C TYR A 59 4.79 -0.67 12.63
N GLN A 60 5.21 -0.47 11.38
CA GLN A 60 6.52 0.07 11.03
C GLN A 60 6.71 1.53 11.50
N GLU A 61 5.65 2.31 11.43
CA GLU A 61 5.66 3.72 11.83
C GLU A 61 5.58 3.86 13.36
N ALA A 62 4.66 3.17 14.02
CA ALA A 62 4.50 3.14 15.46
C ALA A 62 5.71 2.52 16.18
N GLY A 63 6.33 1.50 15.60
CA GLY A 63 7.51 0.83 16.11
C GLY A 63 8.78 1.70 16.17
N ARG A 64 8.67 2.99 15.88
CA ARG A 64 9.72 3.97 16.14
C ARG A 64 9.73 4.44 17.59
N ALA A 65 8.60 4.37 18.28
CA ALA A 65 8.50 4.60 19.71
C ALA A 65 8.86 3.35 20.52
N GLY A 66 9.22 3.51 21.78
CA GLY A 66 9.44 2.41 22.69
C GLY A 66 10.65 1.50 22.39
N ARG A 67 11.63 1.95 21.61
CA ARG A 67 12.76 1.11 21.21
C ARG A 67 13.73 0.79 22.31
N ASP A 68 13.90 1.67 23.27
CA ASP A 68 14.75 1.42 24.42
C ASP A 68 13.97 0.67 25.49
N LYS A 69 14.16 -0.64 25.53
CA LYS A 69 13.46 -1.52 26.48
C LYS A 69 13.69 -1.12 27.94
N LYS A 70 14.81 -0.48 28.27
CA LYS A 70 15.08 -0.04 29.65
C LYS A 70 14.22 1.16 30.05
N LEU A 71 13.97 2.07 29.11
CA LEU A 71 13.15 3.26 29.37
C LEU A 71 11.64 2.92 29.37
N PHE A 72 11.24 1.88 28.67
CA PHE A 72 9.82 1.53 28.46
C PHE A 72 9.44 0.19 29.12
N THR A 73 10.13 -0.20 30.20
CA THR A 73 9.82 -1.44 30.93
C THR A 73 8.49 -1.34 31.67
N GLU A 74 8.26 -0.22 32.37
CA GLU A 74 7.08 -0.02 33.22
C GLU A 74 5.96 0.74 32.50
N THR A 75 6.34 1.67 31.61
CA THR A 75 5.39 2.49 30.87
C THR A 75 5.62 2.27 29.38
N PRO A 76 4.71 1.58 28.67
CA PRO A 76 4.83 1.37 27.23
C PRO A 76 4.74 2.72 26.50
N ALA A 77 5.33 2.75 25.30
CA ALA A 77 5.19 3.90 24.41
C ALA A 77 3.81 3.90 23.74
N ASP A 78 3.25 5.08 23.56
CA ASP A 78 1.93 5.25 22.98
C ASP A 78 1.95 5.43 21.45
N CYS A 79 0.89 4.98 20.81
CA CYS A 79 0.62 5.25 19.40
C CYS A 79 -0.77 5.86 19.25
N TYR A 80 -0.81 7.08 18.74
CA TYR A 80 -2.06 7.79 18.49
C TYR A 80 -2.33 7.85 16.98
N VAL A 81 -3.57 7.54 16.59
CA VAL A 81 -4.04 7.71 15.21
C VAL A 81 -5.17 8.74 15.23
N LEU A 82 -4.95 9.87 14.57
CA LEU A 82 -5.94 10.94 14.46
C LEU A 82 -6.75 10.70 13.20
N LEU A 83 -8.03 10.45 13.35
CA LEU A 83 -8.95 10.20 12.24
C LEU A 83 -9.90 11.38 12.04
N THR A 84 -10.30 11.62 10.82
CA THR A 84 -11.39 12.54 10.49
C THR A 84 -12.68 12.00 11.09
N LYS A 85 -13.42 12.86 11.81
CA LYS A 85 -14.72 12.46 12.34
C LYS A 85 -15.73 12.29 11.21
N GLU A 86 -16.23 11.08 11.05
CA GLU A 86 -17.31 10.78 10.14
C GLU A 86 -18.67 11.19 10.74
N LYS A 87 -19.57 11.62 9.87
CA LYS A 87 -20.93 12.05 10.26
C LYS A 87 -21.89 10.90 10.33
N ASN A 88 -21.67 9.85 9.54
CA ASN A 88 -22.55 8.69 9.42
C ASN A 88 -22.00 7.50 10.20
N THR A 89 -22.59 7.21 11.36
CA THR A 89 -22.18 6.10 12.23
C THR A 89 -22.59 4.73 11.70
N VAL A 90 -23.71 4.62 10.96
CA VAL A 90 -24.17 3.36 10.37
C VAL A 90 -23.16 2.80 9.39
N THR A 91 -22.59 3.68 8.56
CA THR A 91 -21.54 3.28 7.61
C THR A 91 -20.29 2.73 8.31
N LEU A 92 -19.95 3.24 9.50
CA LEU A 92 -18.81 2.73 10.26
C LEU A 92 -19.06 1.30 10.76
N ASP A 93 -20.26 1.00 11.20
CA ASP A 93 -20.62 -0.34 11.66
C ASP A 93 -20.51 -1.36 10.50
N GLU A 94 -20.95 -1.01 9.29
CA GLU A 94 -20.80 -1.83 8.09
C GLU A 94 -19.34 -2.06 7.71
N ILE A 95 -18.50 -1.02 7.83
CA ILE A 95 -17.06 -1.12 7.54
C ILE A 95 -16.34 -2.06 8.50
N TRP A 96 -16.74 -2.08 9.76
CA TRP A 96 -16.13 -2.92 10.79
C TRP A 96 -16.71 -4.35 10.82
N ASP A 97 -17.78 -4.62 10.08
CA ASP A 97 -18.34 -5.95 9.97
C ASP A 97 -17.52 -6.81 8.99
N ILE A 98 -16.86 -7.84 9.51
CA ILE A 98 -16.04 -8.76 8.72
C ILE A 98 -16.85 -9.53 7.66
N SER A 99 -18.16 -9.59 7.80
CA SER A 99 -19.06 -10.25 6.85
C SER A 99 -19.43 -9.38 5.65
N THR A 100 -19.17 -8.07 5.72
CA THR A 100 -19.49 -7.13 4.64
C THR A 100 -18.67 -7.45 3.40
N SER A 101 -19.33 -7.64 2.27
CA SER A 101 -18.66 -7.93 1.01
C SER A 101 -17.89 -6.72 0.44
N ILE A 102 -16.89 -6.95 -0.40
CA ILE A 102 -16.14 -5.84 -1.06
C ILE A 102 -17.05 -4.92 -1.89
N PRO A 103 -18.03 -5.41 -2.67
CA PRO A 103 -19.00 -4.55 -3.34
C PRO A 103 -19.80 -3.66 -2.37
N ASP A 104 -20.28 -4.23 -1.27
CA ASP A 104 -21.03 -3.49 -0.26
C ASP A 104 -20.16 -2.44 0.44
N LEU A 105 -18.89 -2.76 0.74
CA LEU A 105 -17.92 -1.80 1.26
C LEU A 105 -17.69 -0.63 0.28
N LYS A 106 -17.64 -0.90 -1.03
CA LYS A 106 -17.52 0.15 -2.05
C LYS A 106 -18.74 1.07 -2.06
N ASP A 107 -19.92 0.52 -1.87
CA ASP A 107 -21.13 1.30 -1.80
C ASP A 107 -21.23 2.09 -0.51
N SER A 108 -20.89 1.49 0.62
CA SER A 108 -20.81 2.18 1.92
C SER A 108 -19.78 3.32 1.91
N ALA A 109 -18.65 3.14 1.22
CA ALA A 109 -17.62 4.17 1.08
C ALA A 109 -18.14 5.45 0.40
N LYS A 110 -19.15 5.36 -0.46
CA LYS A 110 -19.78 6.54 -1.11
C LYS A 110 -20.52 7.44 -0.13
N ASN A 111 -20.94 6.89 1.02
CA ASN A 111 -21.63 7.62 2.08
C ASN A 111 -20.68 8.31 3.06
N LEU A 112 -19.39 8.02 2.99
CA LEU A 112 -18.37 8.69 3.79
C LEU A 112 -18.10 10.11 3.28
N SER A 113 -17.57 10.94 4.18
CA SER A 113 -17.15 12.29 3.82
C SER A 113 -16.05 12.24 2.77
N PHE A 114 -16.25 12.93 1.64
CA PHE A 114 -15.26 12.95 0.55
C PHE A 114 -13.90 13.43 1.04
N GLY A 115 -12.85 12.68 0.73
CA GLY A 115 -11.49 12.97 1.15
C GLY A 115 -11.20 12.71 2.63
N SER A 116 -12.13 12.10 3.39
CA SER A 116 -11.81 11.64 4.73
C SER A 116 -10.81 10.49 4.71
N ASP A 117 -10.17 10.26 5.85
CA ASP A 117 -9.17 9.20 5.99
C ASP A 117 -9.76 7.82 5.69
N LEU A 118 -10.96 7.55 6.20
CA LEU A 118 -11.67 6.29 5.95
C LEU A 118 -12.08 6.15 4.49
N ASN A 119 -12.63 7.20 3.88
CA ASN A 119 -12.99 7.19 2.45
C ASN A 119 -11.76 6.89 1.58
N THR A 120 -10.66 7.57 1.85
CA THR A 120 -9.41 7.39 1.11
C THR A 120 -8.85 5.98 1.28
N ASN A 121 -8.84 5.44 2.51
CA ASN A 121 -8.36 4.09 2.77
C ASN A 121 -9.23 3.02 2.14
N LEU A 122 -10.56 3.13 2.27
CA LEU A 122 -11.49 2.19 1.64
C LEU A 122 -11.37 2.23 0.12
N TYR A 123 -11.20 3.42 -0.47
CA TYR A 123 -10.93 3.53 -1.90
C TYR A 123 -9.71 2.73 -2.31
N PHE A 124 -8.58 2.89 -1.63
CA PHE A 124 -7.36 2.14 -1.95
C PHE A 124 -7.51 0.64 -1.68
N MET A 125 -8.09 0.27 -0.54
CA MET A 125 -8.29 -1.15 -0.20
C MET A 125 -9.19 -1.84 -1.22
N THR A 126 -10.34 -1.26 -1.52
CA THR A 126 -11.34 -1.91 -2.38
C THR A 126 -11.02 -1.85 -3.88
N ASN A 127 -10.15 -0.91 -4.31
CA ASN A 127 -9.72 -0.81 -5.71
C ASN A 127 -8.35 -1.43 -5.98
N SER A 128 -7.55 -1.69 -4.95
CA SER A 128 -6.23 -2.33 -5.10
C SER A 128 -6.30 -3.84 -5.00
N LEU A 129 -7.35 -4.38 -4.41
CA LEU A 129 -7.55 -5.80 -4.23
C LEU A 129 -8.57 -6.30 -5.24
N ASP A 130 -8.11 -7.08 -6.20
CA ASP A 130 -8.99 -7.96 -6.95
C ASP A 130 -9.38 -9.13 -6.02
N SER A 131 -10.63 -9.64 -6.13
CA SER A 131 -11.00 -10.84 -5.36
C SER A 131 -10.15 -12.04 -5.81
N ILE A 132 -9.99 -13.04 -4.95
CA ILE A 132 -9.30 -14.30 -5.31
C ILE A 132 -9.90 -14.89 -6.58
N LYS A 133 -11.21 -14.78 -6.74
CA LYS A 133 -11.93 -15.26 -7.93
C LYS A 133 -11.56 -14.46 -9.18
N ASP A 134 -11.44 -13.15 -9.06
CA ASP A 134 -11.06 -12.30 -10.20
C ASP A 134 -9.60 -12.53 -10.60
N GLU A 135 -8.71 -12.66 -9.62
CA GLU A 135 -7.31 -13.01 -9.87
C GLU A 135 -7.20 -14.40 -10.53
N TYR A 136 -7.93 -15.38 -10.03
CA TYR A 136 -7.98 -16.72 -10.63
C TYR A 136 -8.47 -16.66 -12.10
N ASN A 137 -9.56 -15.95 -12.36
CA ASN A 137 -10.12 -15.81 -13.70
C ASN A 137 -9.12 -15.13 -14.66
N LEU A 138 -8.42 -14.10 -14.19
CA LEU A 138 -7.37 -13.43 -14.95
C LEU A 138 -6.22 -14.39 -15.29
N LEU A 139 -5.68 -15.08 -14.30
CA LEU A 139 -4.57 -16.03 -14.49
C LEU A 139 -4.97 -17.16 -15.41
N PHE A 140 -6.17 -17.69 -15.23
CA PHE A 140 -6.70 -18.79 -16.04
C PHE A 140 -6.93 -18.36 -17.51
N ALA A 141 -7.43 -17.15 -17.74
CA ALA A 141 -7.61 -16.60 -19.09
C ALA A 141 -6.25 -16.45 -19.82
N ILE A 142 -5.25 -15.88 -19.12
CA ILE A 142 -3.89 -15.74 -19.69
C ILE A 142 -3.27 -17.11 -19.96
N TYR A 143 -3.35 -18.02 -18.99
CA TYR A 143 -2.82 -19.38 -19.13
C TYR A 143 -3.42 -20.11 -20.35
N ASN A 144 -4.75 -20.10 -20.47
CA ASN A 144 -5.42 -20.74 -21.62
C ASN A 144 -5.00 -20.13 -22.95
N TYR A 145 -4.88 -18.81 -23.02
CA TYR A 145 -4.38 -18.15 -24.22
C TYR A 145 -2.96 -18.60 -24.58
N LEU A 146 -2.06 -18.67 -23.60
CA LEU A 146 -0.69 -19.15 -23.81
C LEU A 146 -0.68 -20.58 -24.29
N MET A 147 -1.48 -21.47 -23.68
CA MET A 147 -1.56 -22.89 -24.07
C MET A 147 -2.13 -23.08 -25.47
N GLN A 148 -3.18 -22.33 -25.81
CA GLN A 148 -3.74 -22.36 -27.17
C GLN A 148 -2.75 -21.85 -28.22
N SER A 149 -2.02 -20.78 -27.91
CA SER A 149 -0.99 -20.24 -28.82
C SER A 149 0.14 -21.24 -29.06
N ILE A 150 0.56 -21.95 -28.02
CA ILE A 150 1.57 -23.00 -28.11
C ILE A 150 1.04 -24.18 -28.99
N THR A 151 -0.20 -24.62 -28.74
CA THR A 151 -0.83 -25.73 -29.44
C THR A 151 -1.05 -25.41 -30.93
N ASN A 152 -1.47 -24.19 -31.25
CA ASN A 152 -1.74 -23.74 -32.61
C ASN A 152 -0.48 -23.33 -33.39
N LYS A 153 0.71 -23.51 -32.82
CA LYS A 153 2.00 -23.10 -33.39
C LYS A 153 2.09 -21.63 -33.79
N THR A 154 1.29 -20.77 -33.17
CA THR A 154 1.40 -19.30 -33.29
C THR A 154 2.54 -18.75 -32.41
N VAL A 155 3.47 -19.63 -32.05
CA VAL A 155 4.62 -19.30 -31.22
C VAL A 155 5.68 -18.67 -32.10
N ILE A 156 6.02 -17.43 -31.82
CA ILE A 156 7.19 -16.74 -32.34
C ILE A 156 8.44 -17.48 -31.82
N GLU A 157 9.52 -17.49 -32.58
CA GLU A 157 10.78 -18.19 -32.24
C GLU A 157 11.09 -18.23 -30.74
N ASN A 158 11.56 -19.38 -30.24
CA ASN A 158 11.92 -19.61 -28.83
C ASN A 158 10.78 -19.69 -27.81
N LYS A 159 9.58 -20.14 -28.22
CA LYS A 159 8.42 -20.28 -27.32
C LYS A 159 7.96 -18.96 -26.69
N LYS A 160 8.19 -17.83 -27.32
CA LYS A 160 7.66 -16.52 -26.92
C LYS A 160 6.27 -16.32 -27.49
N VAL A 161 5.33 -15.92 -26.68
CA VAL A 161 3.95 -15.59 -27.05
C VAL A 161 3.70 -14.12 -26.76
N ALA A 162 3.26 -13.38 -27.76
CA ALA A 162 2.86 -11.98 -27.55
C ALA A 162 1.50 -11.92 -26.85
N VAL A 163 1.43 -11.20 -25.73
CA VAL A 163 0.21 -10.96 -24.96
C VAL A 163 -0.10 -9.47 -25.04
N THR A 164 -1.21 -9.10 -25.64
CA THR A 164 -1.62 -7.71 -25.78
C THR A 164 -2.97 -7.43 -25.12
N ALA A 165 -3.16 -6.21 -24.63
CA ALA A 165 -4.43 -5.81 -24.01
C ALA A 165 -5.64 -5.99 -24.97
N ALA A 166 -5.44 -5.80 -26.28
CA ALA A 166 -6.50 -5.98 -27.28
C ALA A 166 -7.06 -7.41 -27.32
N GLN A 167 -6.21 -8.43 -27.10
CA GLN A 167 -6.63 -9.84 -27.07
C GLN A 167 -7.49 -10.19 -25.87
N PHE A 168 -7.41 -9.40 -24.80
CA PHE A 168 -8.12 -9.62 -23.55
C PHE A 168 -9.21 -8.57 -23.28
N ALA A 169 -9.44 -7.66 -24.23
CA ALA A 169 -10.46 -6.61 -24.09
C ALA A 169 -11.87 -7.18 -23.84
N LEU A 170 -12.19 -8.33 -24.43
CA LEU A 170 -13.46 -9.05 -24.23
C LEU A 170 -13.65 -9.54 -22.77
N PHE A 171 -12.57 -9.72 -22.02
CA PHE A 171 -12.61 -10.10 -20.61
C PHE A 171 -12.57 -8.89 -19.67
N GLY A 172 -12.56 -7.65 -20.20
CA GLY A 172 -12.47 -6.44 -19.42
C GLY A 172 -11.10 -6.20 -18.76
N PHE A 173 -10.04 -6.82 -19.27
CA PHE A 173 -8.68 -6.68 -18.73
C PHE A 173 -7.93 -5.58 -19.48
N ASP A 174 -7.46 -4.59 -18.73
CA ASP A 174 -6.55 -3.56 -19.22
C ASP A 174 -5.08 -4.02 -19.17
N LYS A 175 -4.18 -3.19 -19.71
CA LYS A 175 -2.75 -3.47 -19.74
C LYS A 175 -2.17 -3.72 -18.35
N SER A 176 -2.58 -2.95 -17.34
CA SER A 176 -2.06 -3.06 -15.97
C SER A 176 -2.47 -4.40 -15.32
N LYS A 177 -3.71 -4.85 -15.55
CA LYS A 177 -4.17 -6.16 -15.09
C LYS A 177 -3.42 -7.29 -15.77
N LEU A 178 -3.18 -7.18 -17.07
CA LEU A 178 -2.40 -8.20 -17.79
C LEU A 178 -0.96 -8.30 -17.30
N GLU A 179 -0.27 -7.18 -17.09
CA GLU A 179 1.08 -7.15 -16.54
C GLU A 179 1.13 -7.81 -15.16
N LYS A 180 0.16 -7.50 -14.28
CA LYS A 180 0.03 -8.18 -12.98
C LYS A 180 -0.18 -9.68 -13.12
N GLY A 181 -1.06 -10.12 -14.03
CA GLY A 181 -1.34 -11.52 -14.26
C GLY A 181 -0.12 -12.29 -14.78
N VAL A 182 0.60 -11.73 -15.76
CA VAL A 182 1.83 -12.34 -16.28
C VAL A 182 2.90 -12.41 -15.20
N TYR A 183 3.06 -11.34 -14.40
CA TYR A 183 3.96 -11.35 -13.26
C TYR A 183 3.61 -12.46 -12.25
N ARG A 184 2.32 -12.64 -11.92
CA ARG A 184 1.88 -13.73 -11.05
C ARG A 184 2.18 -15.12 -11.63
N LEU A 185 1.95 -15.30 -12.94
CA LEU A 185 2.30 -16.55 -13.62
C LEU A 185 3.81 -16.81 -13.63
N SER A 186 4.63 -15.76 -13.66
CA SER A 186 6.08 -15.90 -13.52
C SER A 186 6.48 -16.30 -12.10
N GLN A 187 5.82 -15.77 -11.07
CA GLN A 187 6.03 -16.19 -9.68
C GLN A 187 5.65 -17.67 -9.45
N LEU A 188 4.67 -18.17 -10.18
CA LEU A 188 4.26 -19.59 -10.17
C LEU A 188 5.16 -20.49 -11.04
N GLY A 189 6.16 -19.93 -11.70
CA GLY A 189 7.06 -20.68 -12.59
C GLY A 189 6.41 -21.14 -13.91
N ILE A 190 5.24 -20.64 -14.27
CA ILE A 190 4.53 -20.96 -15.52
C ILE A 190 5.12 -20.18 -16.70
N VAL A 191 5.53 -18.95 -16.45
CA VAL A 191 6.22 -18.07 -17.39
C VAL A 191 7.63 -17.81 -16.87
N SER A 192 8.64 -18.03 -17.69
CA SER A 192 10.04 -17.88 -17.27
C SER A 192 10.62 -16.49 -17.53
N ASP A 193 10.09 -15.80 -18.54
CA ASP A 193 10.54 -14.46 -18.97
C ASP A 193 9.37 -13.71 -19.62
N TRP A 194 9.30 -12.37 -19.40
CA TRP A 194 8.21 -11.54 -19.90
C TRP A 194 8.61 -10.05 -20.02
#